data_78d482ef672d59726e619c2330b77a79
#
_entry.id   78d482ef672d59726e619c2330b77a79
#
_cell.length_a   1.000
_cell.length_b   1.000
_cell.length_c   1.000
_cell.angle_alpha   90.00
_cell.angle_beta   90.00
_cell.angle_gamma   90.00
#
_symmetry.space_group_name_H-M   'P 1'
#
loop_
_entity.id
_entity.type
_entity.pdbx_description
1 polymer ?
#
loop_
_entity_poly.entity_id
_entity_poly.type
_entity_poly.pdbx_seq_one_letter_code
_entity_poly.pdbx_strand_id
1 'polypeptide(L)'
;MSLNFSSKKSLLAIALGLSLTVQGAENSVVVKHLAIEQNIILLDSVKKFLLLPVQENAPEGKVNIIVNNEFQLEQNINIRLAREKVDYYVPLDLSAYQGKSISIDVTGMPASSLCWKEIKLSDMFDSSNRETYRPVYHHTPVYGWMNDPNGMFYKDGVYHLYFQYNPYGSMWGNMTWGHSTSTDLVHWTYEGTPIVPDAWGSIFSGSCVVDKDNTAGFGKNAVIAFYTSAKPSPWGDVQSQSMAYSLDNGKTFTKYEHNPILTSSERDFRDPKVFWYAPGKHWVMMLAVGQEMQIYSSGNLKEWKKESSFGAMQGAHGGVWECPDLVELPVEGTKEKKWVLICNLNPGGPFGGSAAQYFVGSFDGKKFVNESPTQTKWLDWGKDNYATVTWSNAPAGRCIALGWMSNWQYANNVPTTQYRSTNTIARDLTLYRVGNELYLKSKPSPEIEKARVEKVDKSSFKVAGKYEIESLLRDNDGAYEIEMTIENAGASKMAFCLMNAKGEKVSMYYDVLRKQFAMDRSQSGAVDFSRDFPALTVAPVDNAEKIHLRLFVDRCSVEAFGENGRYAMTNLVFPSDTYNKMTFESDKKSFIVKSLKIYRLK
;
A
#
# COMPACT_ATOMS: atom_id res chain seq x y z
N MET A 1 28.02 -35.59 33.33
CA MET A 1 26.69 -36.13 33.63
C MET A 1 25.72 -35.46 32.65
N SER A 2 25.48 -36.14 31.57
CA SER A 2 24.63 -35.67 30.45
C SER A 2 23.20 -36.07 30.75
N LEU A 3 22.28 -35.12 30.73
CA LEU A 3 20.85 -35.38 30.74
C LEU A 3 20.26 -35.01 29.36
N ASN A 4 20.06 -36.05 28.56
CA ASN A 4 19.24 -36.04 27.36
C ASN A 4 17.76 -35.97 27.76
N PHE A 5 17.04 -34.91 27.39
CA PHE A 5 15.59 -34.90 27.41
C PHE A 5 15.05 -35.02 25.98
N SER A 6 14.80 -36.24 25.58
CA SER A 6 13.94 -36.58 24.44
C SER A 6 12.50 -36.63 24.95
N SER A 7 11.69 -35.62 24.70
CA SER A 7 10.25 -35.68 24.93
C SER A 7 9.51 -35.99 23.63
N LYS A 8 9.35 -37.30 23.34
CA LYS A 8 8.31 -37.74 22.40
C LYS A 8 6.95 -37.52 23.06
N LYS A 9 6.24 -36.49 22.63
CA LYS A 9 4.81 -36.38 22.94
C LYS A 9 4.03 -37.25 21.96
N SER A 10 3.67 -38.42 22.44
CA SER A 10 2.67 -39.27 21.80
C SER A 10 1.30 -38.62 21.92
N LEU A 11 0.71 -38.18 20.82
CA LEU A 11 -0.71 -37.86 20.78
C LEU A 11 -1.53 -39.13 20.87
N LEU A 12 -2.21 -39.30 21.98
CA LEU A 12 -3.19 -40.37 22.20
C LEU A 12 -4.43 -40.04 21.33
N ALA A 13 -4.65 -40.83 20.29
CA ALA A 13 -5.88 -40.74 19.51
C ALA A 13 -7.04 -41.33 20.34
N ILE A 14 -7.83 -40.48 20.95
CA ILE A 14 -9.10 -40.89 21.56
C ILE A 14 -10.14 -40.98 20.44
N ALA A 15 -10.39 -42.21 19.97
CA ALA A 15 -11.51 -42.50 19.08
C ALA A 15 -12.81 -42.53 19.91
N LEU A 16 -13.52 -41.46 19.99
CA LEU A 16 -14.93 -41.42 20.41
C LEU A 16 -15.78 -41.35 19.15
N GLY A 17 -16.42 -42.48 18.81
CA GLY A 17 -17.30 -42.64 17.68
C GLY A 17 -18.61 -41.90 17.88
N LEU A 18 -18.83 -40.87 17.06
CA LEU A 18 -20.14 -40.38 16.68
C LEU A 18 -20.10 -40.15 15.17
N SER A 19 -20.60 -41.13 14.43
CA SER A 19 -20.75 -41.03 12.98
C SER A 19 -22.03 -40.26 12.64
N LEU A 20 -21.86 -39.09 12.06
CA LEU A 20 -22.89 -38.48 11.23
C LEU A 20 -22.47 -38.64 9.77
N THR A 21 -23.11 -39.61 9.07
CA THR A 21 -22.95 -39.79 7.63
C THR A 21 -23.67 -38.66 6.90
N VAL A 22 -22.93 -37.82 6.23
CA VAL A 22 -23.46 -36.96 5.16
C VAL A 22 -23.19 -37.68 3.84
N GLN A 23 -24.25 -37.92 3.09
CA GLN A 23 -24.26 -38.63 1.82
C GLN A 23 -23.59 -37.82 0.71
N GLY A 24 -22.71 -38.42 0.00
CA GLY A 24 -21.93 -38.25 -1.18
C GLY A 24 -22.21 -37.15 -2.20
N ALA A 25 -21.11 -36.49 -2.54
CA ALA A 25 -20.75 -36.11 -3.91
C ALA A 25 -19.24 -36.13 -3.98
N GLU A 26 -18.68 -36.48 -5.13
CA GLU A 26 -17.26 -36.48 -5.43
C GLU A 26 -16.61 -35.16 -4.97
N ASN A 27 -15.67 -35.23 -4.00
CA ASN A 27 -14.94 -34.18 -3.29
C ASN A 27 -15.54 -33.78 -1.93
N SER A 28 -15.52 -34.67 -0.95
CA SER A 28 -16.09 -34.39 0.36
C SER A 28 -15.13 -33.66 1.29
N VAL A 29 -15.57 -32.52 1.80
CA VAL A 29 -15.02 -31.87 2.99
C VAL A 29 -15.75 -32.46 4.19
N VAL A 30 -15.03 -33.17 5.07
CA VAL A 30 -15.61 -33.74 6.29
C VAL A 30 -15.21 -32.88 7.49
N VAL A 31 -16.18 -32.31 8.17
CA VAL A 31 -15.96 -31.51 9.38
C VAL A 31 -16.25 -32.38 10.61
N LYS A 32 -15.33 -32.41 11.56
CA LYS A 32 -15.51 -33.01 12.88
C LYS A 32 -15.40 -31.94 13.97
N HIS A 33 -16.40 -31.86 14.81
CA HIS A 33 -16.41 -31.01 15.99
C HIS A 33 -15.81 -31.79 17.17
N LEU A 34 -14.64 -31.36 17.66
CA LEU A 34 -13.86 -32.07 18.69
C LEU A 34 -14.18 -31.60 20.10
N ALA A 35 -14.36 -30.28 20.25
CA ALA A 35 -14.68 -29.62 21.53
C ALA A 35 -15.41 -28.31 21.24
N ILE A 36 -15.70 -27.54 22.32
CA ILE A 36 -16.24 -26.18 22.17
C ILE A 36 -15.24 -25.35 21.34
N GLU A 37 -15.72 -24.84 20.22
CA GLU A 37 -14.93 -24.00 19.28
C GLU A 37 -13.61 -24.62 18.77
N GLN A 38 -13.49 -25.94 18.84
CA GLN A 38 -12.37 -26.68 18.23
C GLN A 38 -12.89 -27.68 17.22
N ASN A 39 -12.42 -27.57 15.99
CA ASN A 39 -12.92 -28.35 14.87
C ASN A 39 -11.77 -28.78 13.98
N ILE A 40 -11.96 -29.88 13.26
CA ILE A 40 -11.03 -30.35 12.26
C ILE A 40 -11.74 -30.59 10.94
N ILE A 41 -11.15 -30.13 9.85
CA ILE A 41 -11.59 -30.40 8.49
C ILE A 41 -10.67 -31.50 7.94
N LEU A 42 -11.26 -32.60 7.53
CA LEU A 42 -10.58 -33.68 6.85
C LEU A 42 -10.86 -33.57 5.35
N LEU A 43 -9.82 -33.69 4.53
CA LEU A 43 -9.92 -33.62 3.08
C LEU A 43 -9.60 -34.99 2.49
N ASP A 44 -10.59 -35.60 1.83
CA ASP A 44 -10.42 -36.91 1.16
C ASP A 44 -9.59 -36.79 -0.11
N SER A 45 -9.61 -35.61 -0.74
CA SER A 45 -8.79 -35.25 -1.89
C SER A 45 -8.39 -33.79 -1.80
N VAL A 46 -7.26 -33.41 -2.39
CA VAL A 46 -6.79 -32.03 -2.40
C VAL A 46 -7.00 -31.45 -3.79
N LYS A 47 -7.88 -30.46 -3.90
CA LYS A 47 -7.96 -29.54 -5.04
C LYS A 47 -7.01 -28.37 -4.84
N LYS A 48 -6.91 -27.49 -5.83
CA LYS A 48 -6.04 -26.33 -5.76
C LYS A 48 -6.36 -25.43 -4.57
N PHE A 49 -7.64 -25.22 -4.29
CA PHE A 49 -8.12 -24.32 -3.24
C PHE A 49 -9.12 -24.99 -2.28
N LEU A 50 -9.01 -24.63 -1.01
CA LEU A 50 -10.12 -24.66 -0.08
C LEU A 50 -10.71 -23.27 -0.01
N LEU A 51 -11.96 -23.10 -0.47
CA LEU A 51 -12.64 -21.81 -0.40
C LEU A 51 -13.25 -21.62 0.99
N LEU A 52 -12.79 -20.58 1.67
CA LEU A 52 -13.18 -20.24 3.03
C LEU A 52 -14.20 -19.09 2.99
N PRO A 53 -15.43 -19.28 3.52
CA PRO A 53 -16.43 -18.22 3.58
C PRO A 53 -16.13 -17.25 4.70
N VAL A 54 -16.11 -15.96 4.41
CA VAL A 54 -15.80 -14.88 5.34
C VAL A 54 -17.07 -14.09 5.66
N GLN A 55 -17.22 -13.74 6.94
CA GLN A 55 -18.14 -12.74 7.44
C GLN A 55 -17.33 -11.62 8.09
N GLU A 56 -17.27 -10.46 7.47
CA GLU A 56 -16.32 -9.39 7.80
C GLU A 56 -16.38 -8.92 9.27
N ASN A 57 -17.57 -8.87 9.83
CA ASN A 57 -17.78 -8.42 11.22
C ASN A 57 -17.82 -9.58 12.24
N ALA A 58 -17.49 -10.81 11.84
CA ALA A 58 -17.42 -11.92 12.78
C ALA A 58 -16.14 -11.84 13.64
N PRO A 59 -16.13 -12.41 14.84
CA PRO A 59 -14.92 -12.63 15.60
C PRO A 59 -13.93 -13.51 14.82
N GLU A 60 -12.63 -13.27 15.01
CA GLU A 60 -11.59 -14.08 14.39
C GLU A 60 -11.54 -15.48 15.00
N GLY A 61 -11.39 -16.47 14.15
CA GLY A 61 -10.93 -17.81 14.47
C GLY A 61 -9.52 -18.02 13.91
N LYS A 62 -8.93 -19.17 14.21
CA LYS A 62 -7.61 -19.56 13.70
C LYS A 62 -7.74 -20.79 12.83
N VAL A 63 -7.01 -20.79 11.73
CA VAL A 63 -6.89 -21.91 10.80
C VAL A 63 -5.43 -22.32 10.72
N ASN A 64 -5.14 -23.60 10.99
CA ASN A 64 -3.82 -24.18 10.86
C ASN A 64 -3.85 -25.39 9.93
N ILE A 65 -2.90 -25.48 9.01
CA ILE A 65 -2.75 -26.64 8.15
C ILE A 65 -1.88 -27.69 8.85
N ILE A 66 -2.34 -28.92 8.85
CA ILE A 66 -1.63 -30.09 9.34
C ILE A 66 -1.30 -30.97 8.14
N VAL A 67 -0.02 -31.19 7.89
CA VAL A 67 0.48 -32.04 6.80
C VAL A 67 1.21 -33.23 7.40
N ASN A 68 0.82 -34.46 7.05
CA ASN A 68 1.42 -35.66 7.57
C ASN A 68 1.52 -35.69 9.12
N ASN A 69 0.49 -35.14 9.80
CA ASN A 69 0.40 -34.97 11.25
C ASN A 69 1.34 -33.92 11.87
N GLU A 70 1.90 -33.00 11.06
CA GLU A 70 2.72 -31.89 11.52
C GLU A 70 2.06 -30.55 11.19
N PHE A 71 1.99 -29.64 12.16
CA PHE A 71 1.50 -28.28 11.94
C PHE A 71 2.45 -27.49 11.05
N GLN A 72 1.88 -26.76 10.09
CA GLN A 72 2.61 -25.80 9.26
C GLN A 72 2.53 -24.42 9.94
N LEU A 73 3.55 -24.07 10.72
CA LEU A 73 3.55 -22.84 11.54
C LEU A 73 3.39 -21.56 10.73
N GLU A 74 3.93 -21.52 9.52
CA GLU A 74 3.77 -20.43 8.57
C GLU A 74 2.32 -20.25 8.09
N GLN A 75 1.48 -21.25 8.29
CA GLN A 75 0.07 -21.27 7.91
C GLN A 75 -0.86 -21.07 9.13
N ASN A 76 -0.37 -20.40 10.17
CA ASN A 76 -1.21 -19.99 11.31
C ASN A 76 -2.01 -18.75 10.94
N ILE A 77 -3.20 -18.95 10.39
CA ILE A 77 -4.04 -17.94 9.77
C ILE A 77 -5.12 -17.48 10.74
N ASN A 78 -5.23 -16.17 10.95
CA ASN A 78 -6.39 -15.57 11.61
C ASN A 78 -7.42 -15.20 10.54
N ILE A 79 -8.66 -15.66 10.70
CA ILE A 79 -9.71 -15.45 9.70
C ILE A 79 -11.08 -15.29 10.37
N ARG A 80 -11.92 -14.44 9.79
CA ARG A 80 -13.30 -14.19 10.21
C ARG A 80 -14.26 -15.10 9.45
N LEU A 81 -14.24 -16.40 9.76
CA LEU A 81 -15.13 -17.37 9.11
C LEU A 81 -16.60 -17.04 9.38
N ALA A 82 -17.44 -17.30 8.39
CA ALA A 82 -18.87 -17.02 8.43
C ALA A 82 -19.58 -17.75 9.56
N ARG A 83 -20.18 -17.01 10.48
CA ARG A 83 -21.03 -17.54 11.56
C ARG A 83 -22.50 -17.58 11.16
N GLU A 84 -23.01 -16.51 10.57
CA GLU A 84 -24.43 -16.32 10.26
C GLU A 84 -24.70 -16.02 8.78
N LYS A 85 -23.77 -15.33 8.09
CA LYS A 85 -23.84 -14.97 6.67
C LYS A 85 -22.49 -15.06 6.01
N VAL A 86 -22.46 -15.22 4.69
CA VAL A 86 -21.25 -15.13 3.88
C VAL A 86 -21.22 -13.77 3.18
N ASP A 87 -20.21 -12.96 3.45
CA ASP A 87 -20.01 -11.71 2.74
C ASP A 87 -19.19 -11.95 1.45
N TYR A 88 -18.16 -12.81 1.51
CA TYR A 88 -17.33 -13.22 0.37
C TYR A 88 -16.54 -14.51 0.69
N TYR A 89 -15.83 -15.03 -0.30
CA TYR A 89 -14.93 -16.17 -0.14
C TYR A 89 -13.48 -15.73 -0.34
N VAL A 90 -12.55 -16.42 0.35
CA VAL A 90 -11.11 -16.34 0.11
C VAL A 90 -10.55 -17.72 -0.17
N PRO A 91 -9.52 -17.86 -1.04
CA PRO A 91 -8.90 -19.13 -1.34
C PRO A 91 -7.77 -19.43 -0.35
N LEU A 92 -7.78 -20.59 0.26
CA LEU A 92 -6.60 -21.17 0.87
C LEU A 92 -5.94 -22.07 -0.19
N ASP A 93 -4.75 -21.69 -0.66
CA ASP A 93 -4.04 -22.43 -1.70
C ASP A 93 -3.43 -23.72 -1.12
N LEU A 94 -3.85 -24.85 -1.65
CA LEU A 94 -3.39 -26.17 -1.27
C LEU A 94 -2.46 -26.83 -2.30
N SER A 95 -2.04 -26.07 -3.32
CA SER A 95 -1.23 -26.62 -4.44
C SER A 95 0.07 -27.27 -3.97
N ALA A 96 0.71 -26.74 -2.94
CA ALA A 96 1.95 -27.28 -2.36
C ALA A 96 1.78 -28.61 -1.61
N TYR A 97 0.53 -29.01 -1.36
CA TYR A 97 0.19 -30.16 -0.53
C TYR A 97 -0.46 -31.30 -1.32
N GLN A 98 -0.52 -31.22 -2.63
CA GLN A 98 -1.06 -32.28 -3.47
C GLN A 98 -0.33 -33.61 -3.22
N GLY A 99 -1.10 -34.70 -3.08
CA GLY A 99 -0.58 -36.02 -2.79
C GLY A 99 -0.13 -36.26 -1.33
N LYS A 100 -0.34 -35.26 -0.45
CA LYS A 100 -0.06 -35.39 0.99
C LYS A 100 -1.35 -35.59 1.78
N SER A 101 -1.25 -36.20 2.96
CA SER A 101 -2.37 -36.24 3.91
C SER A 101 -2.50 -34.90 4.59
N ILE A 102 -3.65 -34.24 4.40
CA ILE A 102 -3.94 -32.90 4.94
C ILE A 102 -5.18 -32.95 5.81
N SER A 103 -5.07 -32.30 6.96
CA SER A 103 -6.22 -31.86 7.76
C SER A 103 -6.02 -30.42 8.18
N ILE A 104 -7.12 -29.75 8.51
CA ILE A 104 -7.10 -28.33 8.87
C ILE A 104 -7.74 -28.19 10.24
N ASP A 105 -6.95 -27.75 11.21
CA ASP A 105 -7.43 -27.41 12.55
C ASP A 105 -8.03 -26.01 12.54
N VAL A 106 -9.25 -25.87 13.08
CA VAL A 106 -9.98 -24.61 13.16
C VAL A 106 -10.42 -24.38 14.60
N THR A 107 -9.91 -23.32 15.20
CA THR A 107 -10.26 -22.93 16.58
C THR A 107 -10.97 -21.59 16.63
N GLY A 108 -11.72 -21.33 17.73
CA GLY A 108 -12.53 -20.11 17.89
C GLY A 108 -13.82 -20.09 17.07
N MET A 109 -14.28 -21.26 16.57
CA MET A 109 -15.48 -21.39 15.73
C MET A 109 -16.51 -22.34 16.33
N PRO A 110 -17.72 -21.82 16.68
CA PRO A 110 -18.81 -22.67 17.17
C PRO A 110 -19.24 -23.73 16.13
N ALA A 111 -19.64 -24.89 16.61
CA ALA A 111 -20.13 -25.98 15.75
C ALA A 111 -21.41 -25.59 14.97
N SER A 112 -22.16 -24.59 15.43
CA SER A 112 -23.37 -24.07 14.78
C SER A 112 -23.09 -23.09 13.63
N SER A 113 -21.83 -22.71 13.39
CA SER A 113 -21.47 -21.68 12.41
C SER A 113 -21.80 -22.09 10.98
N LEU A 114 -22.23 -21.12 10.18
CA LEU A 114 -22.61 -21.32 8.78
C LEU A 114 -21.43 -21.82 7.93
N CYS A 115 -20.22 -21.41 8.25
CA CYS A 115 -19.02 -21.77 7.48
C CYS A 115 -18.86 -23.28 7.24
N TRP A 116 -19.31 -24.13 8.16
CA TRP A 116 -19.21 -25.59 8.03
C TRP A 116 -20.00 -26.18 6.86
N LYS A 117 -21.05 -25.47 6.42
CA LYS A 117 -21.88 -25.84 5.25
C LYS A 117 -21.37 -25.21 3.96
N GLU A 118 -20.59 -24.15 4.07
CA GLU A 118 -20.18 -23.29 2.95
C GLU A 118 -18.72 -23.51 2.50
N ILE A 119 -17.87 -24.11 3.35
CA ILE A 119 -16.49 -24.49 2.99
C ILE A 119 -16.52 -25.54 1.88
N LYS A 120 -15.75 -25.32 0.81
CA LYS A 120 -15.72 -26.24 -0.34
C LYS A 120 -14.36 -26.28 -1.03
N LEU A 121 -14.00 -27.43 -1.57
CA LEU A 121 -12.83 -27.61 -2.44
C LEU A 121 -13.14 -27.13 -3.87
N SER A 122 -12.19 -26.44 -4.50
CA SER A 122 -12.30 -25.97 -5.88
C SER A 122 -10.94 -25.90 -6.57
N ASP A 123 -10.91 -26.12 -7.88
CA ASP A 123 -9.73 -25.87 -8.70
C ASP A 123 -9.68 -24.44 -9.23
N MET A 124 -10.76 -23.68 -9.04
CA MET A 124 -10.89 -22.30 -9.47
C MET A 124 -11.36 -21.42 -8.30
N PHE A 125 -10.88 -20.18 -8.33
CA PHE A 125 -11.35 -19.08 -7.50
C PHE A 125 -11.73 -17.91 -8.40
N ASP A 126 -12.95 -17.42 -8.27
CA ASP A 126 -13.37 -16.20 -8.98
C ASP A 126 -12.76 -14.98 -8.29
N SER A 127 -11.72 -14.46 -8.90
CA SER A 127 -11.04 -13.23 -8.47
C SER A 127 -11.54 -11.98 -9.19
N SER A 128 -12.57 -12.09 -10.04
CA SER A 128 -13.17 -10.96 -10.75
C SER A 128 -14.01 -10.12 -9.78
N ASN A 129 -13.37 -9.29 -9.00
CA ASN A 129 -14.05 -8.37 -8.11
C ASN A 129 -14.69 -7.23 -8.90
N ARG A 130 -16.01 -7.08 -8.79
CA ARG A 130 -16.81 -6.09 -9.52
C ARG A 130 -17.44 -5.04 -8.59
N GLU A 131 -16.88 -4.85 -7.42
CA GLU A 131 -17.37 -3.84 -6.49
C GLU A 131 -17.38 -2.45 -7.10
N THR A 132 -18.37 -1.64 -6.75
CA THR A 132 -18.60 -0.28 -7.26
C THR A 132 -17.35 0.59 -7.18
N TYR A 133 -16.61 0.49 -6.07
CA TYR A 133 -15.45 1.32 -5.79
C TYR A 133 -14.12 0.74 -6.28
N ARG A 134 -14.14 -0.41 -6.99
CA ARG A 134 -12.88 -0.96 -7.50
C ARG A 134 -12.29 -0.04 -8.55
N PRO A 135 -11.02 0.41 -8.35
CA PRO A 135 -10.35 1.31 -9.29
C PRO A 135 -10.22 0.71 -10.69
N VAL A 136 -10.16 1.57 -11.69
CA VAL A 136 -9.96 1.19 -13.09
C VAL A 136 -8.49 1.12 -13.45
N TYR A 137 -7.70 2.11 -13.03
CA TYR A 137 -6.28 2.22 -13.40
C TYR A 137 -5.30 2.29 -12.23
N HIS A 138 -5.77 2.37 -10.98
CA HIS A 138 -4.90 2.25 -9.82
C HIS A 138 -4.64 0.79 -9.47
N HIS A 139 -3.44 0.48 -9.02
CA HIS A 139 -3.13 -0.84 -8.47
C HIS A 139 -3.91 -1.10 -7.19
N THR A 140 -4.50 -2.29 -7.11
CA THR A 140 -5.26 -2.77 -5.95
C THR A 140 -5.12 -4.28 -5.85
N PRO A 141 -5.22 -4.89 -4.66
CA PRO A 141 -5.15 -6.34 -4.56
C PRO A 141 -6.34 -6.98 -5.27
N VAL A 142 -6.13 -8.14 -5.84
CA VAL A 142 -7.20 -8.89 -6.52
C VAL A 142 -8.32 -9.22 -5.55
N TYR A 143 -7.99 -9.57 -4.33
CA TYR A 143 -8.86 -9.77 -3.15
C TYR A 143 -8.03 -9.54 -1.89
N GLY A 144 -8.68 -9.46 -0.73
CA GLY A 144 -8.00 -9.29 0.55
C GLY A 144 -7.59 -7.85 0.85
N TRP A 145 -6.76 -7.68 1.87
CA TRP A 145 -6.24 -6.40 2.33
C TRP A 145 -4.86 -6.10 1.76
N MET A 146 -4.62 -4.84 1.44
CA MET A 146 -3.29 -4.32 1.08
C MET A 146 -2.99 -3.04 1.88
N ASN A 147 -1.72 -2.85 2.28
CA ASN A 147 -1.22 -1.56 2.74
C ASN A 147 0.11 -1.20 2.05
N ASP A 148 1.21 -1.09 2.74
CA ASP A 148 2.47 -0.51 2.26
C ASP A 148 2.99 -1.15 0.98
N PRO A 149 3.40 -0.37 -0.03
CA PRO A 149 4.22 -0.87 -1.11
C PRO A 149 5.60 -1.30 -0.57
N ASN A 150 6.09 -2.45 -1.02
CA ASN A 150 7.31 -3.08 -0.54
C ASN A 150 8.18 -3.54 -1.69
N GLY A 151 9.44 -3.76 -1.42
CA GLY A 151 10.35 -4.51 -2.28
C GLY A 151 10.40 -4.05 -3.73
N MET A 152 10.08 -2.79 -4.00
CA MET A 152 9.95 -2.28 -5.37
C MET A 152 11.30 -2.22 -6.08
N PHE A 153 11.44 -2.89 -7.22
CA PHE A 153 12.61 -2.82 -8.09
C PHE A 153 12.23 -2.92 -9.57
N TYR A 154 13.09 -2.39 -10.42
CA TYR A 154 12.98 -2.56 -11.87
C TYR A 154 14.10 -3.46 -12.37
N LYS A 155 13.75 -4.46 -13.18
CA LYS A 155 14.70 -5.37 -13.78
C LYS A 155 14.17 -5.92 -15.11
N ASP A 156 15.03 -5.95 -16.13
CA ASP A 156 14.76 -6.58 -17.45
C ASP A 156 13.44 -6.11 -18.10
N GLY A 157 13.11 -4.80 -17.99
CA GLY A 157 11.90 -4.20 -18.58
C GLY A 157 10.65 -4.32 -17.72
N VAL A 158 10.75 -4.89 -16.51
CA VAL A 158 9.62 -5.16 -15.63
C VAL A 158 9.76 -4.37 -14.33
N TYR A 159 8.71 -3.68 -13.93
CA TYR A 159 8.51 -3.10 -12.61
C TYR A 159 7.91 -4.17 -11.70
N HIS A 160 8.58 -4.48 -10.61
CA HIS A 160 8.09 -5.35 -9.56
C HIS A 160 7.58 -4.50 -8.41
N LEU A 161 6.40 -4.83 -7.91
CA LEU A 161 5.75 -4.22 -6.77
C LEU A 161 5.33 -5.35 -5.82
N TYR A 162 5.98 -5.42 -4.66
CA TYR A 162 5.45 -6.20 -3.55
C TYR A 162 4.66 -5.26 -2.64
N PHE A 163 3.82 -5.84 -1.79
CA PHE A 163 2.98 -5.06 -0.88
C PHE A 163 2.61 -5.87 0.35
N GLN A 164 2.38 -5.19 1.43
CA GLN A 164 1.81 -5.77 2.63
C GLN A 164 0.43 -6.33 2.30
N TYR A 165 0.22 -7.62 2.57
CA TYR A 165 -0.95 -8.34 2.07
C TYR A 165 -1.53 -9.29 3.11
N ASN A 166 -2.86 -9.26 3.27
CA ASN A 166 -3.63 -10.30 3.93
C ASN A 166 -4.54 -10.98 2.90
N PRO A 167 -4.23 -12.19 2.45
CA PRO A 167 -5.07 -12.92 1.49
C PRO A 167 -6.31 -13.58 2.11
N TYR A 168 -6.48 -13.51 3.44
CA TYR A 168 -7.55 -14.22 4.14
C TYR A 168 -8.67 -13.33 4.66
N GLY A 169 -8.69 -12.08 4.25
CA GLY A 169 -9.73 -11.12 4.61
C GLY A 169 -9.35 -9.70 4.22
N SER A 170 -10.33 -8.81 4.23
CA SER A 170 -10.16 -7.41 3.85
C SER A 170 -9.86 -6.48 5.03
N MET A 171 -9.34 -7.03 6.12
CA MET A 171 -8.81 -6.28 7.27
C MET A 171 -7.32 -6.56 7.45
N TRP A 172 -6.62 -5.64 8.11
CA TRP A 172 -5.22 -5.82 8.45
C TRP A 172 -5.00 -7.07 9.29
N GLY A 173 -4.02 -7.86 8.98
CA GLY A 173 -3.65 -9.10 9.66
C GLY A 173 -2.83 -10.01 8.74
N ASN A 174 -2.33 -11.14 9.23
CA ASN A 174 -1.62 -12.19 8.46
C ASN A 174 -0.58 -11.66 7.48
N MET A 175 0.18 -10.63 7.85
CA MET A 175 1.04 -9.91 6.91
C MET A 175 2.01 -10.83 6.18
N THR A 176 1.85 -10.84 4.86
CA THR A 176 2.73 -11.46 3.86
C THR A 176 3.14 -10.41 2.84
N TRP A 177 4.03 -10.73 1.92
CA TRP A 177 4.22 -9.92 0.73
C TRP A 177 3.43 -10.50 -0.45
N GLY A 178 2.39 -9.76 -0.90
CA GLY A 178 1.80 -9.94 -2.22
C GLY A 178 2.75 -9.41 -3.29
N HIS A 179 2.62 -9.88 -4.53
CA HIS A 179 3.46 -9.49 -5.65
C HIS A 179 2.64 -9.17 -6.89
N SER A 180 2.94 -8.05 -7.51
CA SER A 180 2.42 -7.67 -8.83
C SER A 180 3.55 -7.18 -9.73
N THR A 181 3.38 -7.35 -11.04
CA THR A 181 4.33 -6.89 -12.06
C THR A 181 3.65 -5.98 -13.08
N SER A 182 4.42 -5.05 -13.65
CA SER A 182 3.98 -4.18 -14.74
C SER A 182 5.13 -3.84 -15.67
N THR A 183 4.83 -3.62 -16.95
CA THR A 183 5.79 -3.07 -17.92
C THR A 183 5.61 -1.57 -18.16
N ASP A 184 4.57 -0.96 -17.56
CA ASP A 184 4.18 0.42 -17.82
C ASP A 184 3.65 1.20 -16.61
N LEU A 185 3.76 0.66 -15.39
CA LEU A 185 3.32 1.28 -14.13
C LEU A 185 1.80 1.54 -14.03
N VAL A 186 1.01 1.10 -15.00
CA VAL A 186 -0.44 1.30 -15.07
C VAL A 186 -1.18 -0.03 -15.05
N HIS A 187 -0.78 -0.95 -15.92
CA HIS A 187 -1.40 -2.27 -16.01
C HIS A 187 -0.62 -3.28 -15.19
N TRP A 188 -1.26 -3.84 -14.17
CA TRP A 188 -0.63 -4.73 -13.21
C TRP A 188 -1.15 -6.15 -13.31
N THR A 189 -0.24 -7.11 -13.22
CA THR A 189 -0.54 -8.54 -13.14
C THR A 189 -0.17 -9.05 -11.76
N TYR A 190 -1.11 -9.68 -11.07
CA TYR A 190 -0.85 -10.31 -9.77
C TYR A 190 -0.14 -11.64 -9.95
N GLU A 191 0.97 -11.83 -9.24
CA GLU A 191 1.90 -12.98 -9.36
C GLU A 191 1.86 -13.93 -8.16
N GLY A 192 1.11 -13.60 -7.10
CA GLY A 192 1.00 -14.42 -5.90
C GLY A 192 1.64 -13.82 -4.64
N THR A 193 1.99 -14.67 -3.68
CA THR A 193 2.54 -14.30 -2.37
C THR A 193 3.89 -14.99 -2.12
N PRO A 194 5.00 -14.46 -2.68
CA PRO A 194 6.29 -15.16 -2.66
C PRO A 194 7.01 -15.17 -1.30
N ILE A 195 6.63 -14.30 -0.34
CA ILE A 195 7.22 -14.28 1.00
C ILE A 195 6.10 -14.34 2.03
N VAL A 196 6.03 -15.46 2.75
CA VAL A 196 5.00 -15.77 3.75
C VAL A 196 5.61 -15.87 5.15
N PRO A 197 4.82 -15.73 6.23
CA PRO A 197 5.28 -15.88 7.61
C PRO A 197 6.04 -17.18 7.88
N ASP A 198 6.85 -17.18 8.92
CA ASP A 198 7.58 -18.35 9.44
C ASP A 198 7.70 -18.28 10.98
N ALA A 199 8.62 -19.07 11.56
CA ALA A 199 8.85 -19.09 13.00
C ALA A 199 9.31 -17.72 13.58
N TRP A 200 9.75 -16.78 12.72
CA TRP A 200 10.11 -15.42 13.11
C TRP A 200 8.93 -14.44 13.04
N GLY A 201 7.74 -14.90 12.67
CA GLY A 201 6.51 -14.14 12.68
C GLY A 201 6.04 -13.66 11.31
N SER A 202 5.19 -12.62 11.33
CA SER A 202 4.64 -11.97 10.14
C SER A 202 5.73 -11.24 9.36
N ILE A 203 5.48 -11.05 8.06
CA ILE A 203 6.39 -10.36 7.14
C ILE A 203 5.94 -8.90 7.03
N PHE A 204 6.63 -7.98 7.72
CA PHE A 204 6.38 -6.56 7.64
C PHE A 204 7.15 -5.91 6.50
N SER A 205 7.04 -4.59 6.38
CA SER A 205 7.56 -3.83 5.24
C SER A 205 9.08 -3.91 5.06
N GLY A 206 9.52 -3.56 3.86
CA GLY A 206 10.92 -3.55 3.49
C GLY A 206 11.16 -3.28 2.01
N SER A 207 12.36 -3.60 1.53
CA SER A 207 12.83 -3.26 0.19
C SER A 207 13.53 -4.41 -0.52
N CYS A 208 13.67 -4.30 -1.85
CA CYS A 208 14.50 -5.21 -2.64
C CYS A 208 15.64 -4.45 -3.33
N VAL A 209 16.76 -5.16 -3.49
CA VAL A 209 17.89 -4.73 -4.30
C VAL A 209 18.33 -5.82 -5.27
N VAL A 210 18.97 -5.42 -6.38
CA VAL A 210 19.64 -6.34 -7.29
C VAL A 210 21.13 -6.35 -6.96
N ASP A 211 21.64 -7.47 -6.45
CA ASP A 211 23.07 -7.66 -6.16
C ASP A 211 23.85 -7.99 -7.44
N LYS A 212 24.22 -6.92 -8.16
CA LYS A 212 24.91 -7.02 -9.46
C LYS A 212 26.26 -7.71 -9.38
N ASP A 213 26.97 -7.52 -8.28
CA ASP A 213 28.34 -7.95 -8.09
C ASP A 213 28.48 -9.20 -7.22
N ASN A 214 27.33 -9.80 -6.84
CA ASN A 214 27.29 -11.00 -5.98
C ASN A 214 27.97 -10.78 -4.61
N THR A 215 27.76 -9.63 -4.01
CA THR A 215 28.36 -9.28 -2.72
C THR A 215 27.83 -10.15 -1.59
N ALA A 216 26.58 -10.61 -1.69
CA ALA A 216 25.96 -11.53 -0.76
C ALA A 216 26.33 -13.01 -1.00
N GLY A 217 26.91 -13.35 -2.15
CA GLY A 217 27.31 -14.72 -2.47
C GLY A 217 26.18 -15.67 -2.85
N PHE A 218 24.98 -15.16 -3.19
CA PHE A 218 23.84 -15.98 -3.63
C PHE A 218 23.78 -16.19 -5.14
N GLY A 219 24.50 -15.40 -5.90
CA GLY A 219 24.54 -15.41 -7.36
C GLY A 219 24.54 -13.98 -7.93
N LYS A 220 25.17 -13.82 -9.09
CA LYS A 220 25.22 -12.53 -9.79
C LYS A 220 23.81 -12.11 -10.22
N ASN A 221 23.45 -10.84 -9.98
CA ASN A 221 22.13 -10.28 -10.22
C ASN A 221 20.98 -10.94 -9.43
N ALA A 222 21.29 -11.62 -8.32
CA ALA A 222 20.25 -12.09 -7.40
C ALA A 222 19.43 -10.89 -6.89
N VAL A 223 18.13 -11.09 -6.76
CA VAL A 223 17.25 -10.12 -6.10
C VAL A 223 17.23 -10.44 -4.61
N ILE A 224 17.63 -9.49 -3.78
CA ILE A 224 17.65 -9.66 -2.33
C ILE A 224 16.53 -8.83 -1.73
N ALA A 225 15.59 -9.48 -1.05
CA ALA A 225 14.53 -8.86 -0.26
C ALA A 225 14.99 -8.70 1.19
N PHE A 226 14.81 -7.52 1.75
CA PHE A 226 14.98 -7.20 3.16
C PHE A 226 13.61 -6.84 3.73
N TYR A 227 13.24 -7.44 4.84
CA TYR A 227 11.94 -7.23 5.47
C TYR A 227 12.05 -7.35 6.99
N THR A 228 11.05 -6.83 7.67
CA THR A 228 10.95 -7.00 9.12
C THR A 228 10.15 -8.25 9.43
N SER A 229 10.75 -9.13 10.23
CA SER A 229 10.04 -10.23 10.87
C SER A 229 9.43 -9.74 12.17
N ALA A 230 8.11 -9.86 12.33
CA ALA A 230 7.36 -9.41 13.49
C ALA A 230 6.80 -10.61 14.26
N LYS A 231 7.53 -11.03 15.30
CA LYS A 231 7.17 -12.20 16.10
C LYS A 231 6.28 -11.79 17.28
N PRO A 232 5.04 -12.28 17.37
CA PRO A 232 4.17 -11.99 18.49
C PRO A 232 4.80 -12.38 19.83
N SER A 233 4.66 -11.50 20.83
CA SER A 233 5.01 -11.78 22.23
C SER A 233 3.96 -11.18 23.17
N PRO A 234 3.93 -11.62 24.45
CA PRO A 234 3.00 -11.03 25.43
C PRO A 234 3.17 -9.52 25.67
N TRP A 235 4.31 -8.96 25.25
CA TRP A 235 4.67 -7.55 25.45
C TRP A 235 4.60 -6.72 24.15
N GLY A 236 4.01 -7.25 23.10
CA GLY A 236 3.99 -6.72 21.75
C GLY A 236 4.97 -7.46 20.83
N ASP A 237 4.96 -7.14 19.55
CA ASP A 237 5.79 -7.82 18.57
C ASP A 237 7.29 -7.55 18.79
N VAL A 238 8.09 -8.60 18.73
CA VAL A 238 9.54 -8.51 18.64
C VAL A 238 9.91 -8.37 17.17
N GLN A 239 10.44 -7.21 16.80
CA GLN A 239 10.78 -6.88 15.43
C GLN A 239 12.27 -7.06 15.19
N SER A 240 12.62 -7.74 14.11
CA SER A 240 13.99 -7.99 13.67
C SER A 240 14.07 -7.97 12.16
N GLN A 241 15.26 -7.69 11.60
CA GLN A 241 15.39 -7.63 10.15
C GLN A 241 15.82 -8.99 9.62
N SER A 242 15.17 -9.41 8.56
CA SER A 242 15.40 -10.67 7.87
C SER A 242 15.63 -10.42 6.38
N MET A 243 16.18 -11.41 5.69
CA MET A 243 16.34 -11.34 4.25
C MET A 243 15.98 -12.65 3.56
N ALA A 244 15.63 -12.53 2.28
CA ALA A 244 15.45 -13.64 1.37
C ALA A 244 16.06 -13.30 0.01
N TYR A 245 16.40 -14.30 -0.78
CA TYR A 245 16.98 -14.09 -2.11
C TYR A 245 16.22 -14.86 -3.18
N SER A 246 16.23 -14.29 -4.38
CA SER A 246 15.60 -14.85 -5.58
C SER A 246 16.62 -14.95 -6.70
N LEU A 247 16.59 -16.07 -7.41
CA LEU A 247 17.41 -16.33 -8.61
C LEU A 247 16.56 -16.37 -9.90
N ASP A 248 15.27 -16.13 -9.78
CA ASP A 248 14.28 -16.18 -10.87
C ASP A 248 13.57 -14.83 -11.09
N ASN A 249 14.30 -13.73 -10.89
CA ASN A 249 13.82 -12.35 -11.05
C ASN A 249 12.67 -11.98 -10.08
N GLY A 250 12.72 -12.46 -8.85
CA GLY A 250 11.77 -12.08 -7.82
C GLY A 250 10.43 -12.82 -7.86
N LYS A 251 10.32 -13.91 -8.63
CA LYS A 251 9.10 -14.74 -8.66
C LYS A 251 8.97 -15.59 -7.42
N THR A 252 10.09 -16.21 -7.00
CA THR A 252 10.17 -16.99 -5.77
C THR A 252 11.36 -16.54 -4.93
N PHE A 253 11.26 -16.74 -3.62
CA PHE A 253 12.31 -16.36 -2.68
C PHE A 253 12.68 -17.54 -1.77
N THR A 254 13.98 -17.68 -1.55
CA THR A 254 14.53 -18.56 -0.50
C THR A 254 14.93 -17.70 0.69
N LYS A 255 14.35 -17.94 1.85
CA LYS A 255 14.72 -17.26 3.08
C LYS A 255 16.14 -17.63 3.50
N TYR A 256 16.88 -16.63 3.98
CA TYR A 256 18.24 -16.85 4.44
C TYR A 256 18.25 -17.70 5.70
N GLU A 257 19.06 -18.75 5.73
CA GLU A 257 19.10 -19.73 6.82
C GLU A 257 19.54 -19.17 8.18
N HIS A 258 20.28 -18.03 8.15
CA HIS A 258 20.76 -17.37 9.36
C HIS A 258 19.92 -16.12 9.71
N ASN A 259 18.66 -16.09 9.30
CA ASN A 259 17.75 -15.03 9.78
C ASN A 259 17.48 -15.16 11.29
N PRO A 260 17.27 -14.03 12.00
CA PRO A 260 17.35 -12.65 11.51
C PRO A 260 18.80 -12.16 11.38
N ILE A 261 19.03 -11.26 10.40
CA ILE A 261 20.35 -10.66 10.15
C ILE A 261 20.66 -9.45 11.03
N LEU A 262 19.64 -8.86 11.65
CA LEU A 262 19.78 -7.72 12.55
C LEU A 262 18.66 -7.72 13.59
N THR A 263 19.03 -7.62 14.86
CA THR A 263 18.12 -7.61 16.01
C THR A 263 18.31 -6.35 16.85
N SER A 264 17.27 -5.97 17.57
CA SER A 264 17.30 -4.86 18.52
C SER A 264 16.36 -5.14 19.70
N SER A 265 16.63 -4.50 20.83
CA SER A 265 15.68 -4.42 21.96
C SER A 265 14.73 -3.22 21.85
N GLU A 266 14.96 -2.35 20.85
CA GLU A 266 14.10 -1.19 20.61
C GLU A 266 12.74 -1.64 20.08
N ARG A 267 11.69 -0.93 20.48
CA ARG A 267 10.37 -1.06 19.90
C ARG A 267 10.35 -0.39 18.52
N ASP A 268 9.37 -0.79 17.70
CA ASP A 268 9.15 -0.19 16.38
C ASP A 268 10.44 -0.14 15.53
N PHE A 269 11.18 -1.25 15.52
CA PHE A 269 12.43 -1.45 14.80
C PHE A 269 12.15 -2.15 13.47
N ARG A 270 11.82 -1.37 12.38
CA ARG A 270 11.25 -1.94 11.16
C ARG A 270 11.55 -1.18 9.88
N ASP A 271 11.08 -1.75 8.77
CA ASP A 271 10.98 -1.18 7.43
C ASP A 271 12.35 -0.90 6.78
N PRO A 272 13.20 -1.91 6.55
CA PRO A 272 14.53 -1.72 6.02
C PRO A 272 14.49 -1.23 4.56
N LYS A 273 15.04 -0.04 4.29
CA LYS A 273 15.38 0.44 2.95
C LYS A 273 16.85 0.22 2.70
N VAL A 274 17.18 -0.60 1.72
CA VAL A 274 18.56 -0.94 1.35
C VAL A 274 18.89 -0.38 -0.03
N PHE A 275 20.10 0.17 -0.19
CA PHE A 275 20.62 0.63 -1.47
C PHE A 275 22.16 0.61 -1.49
N TRP A 276 22.73 0.60 -2.70
CA TRP A 276 24.18 0.68 -2.90
C TRP A 276 24.67 2.13 -2.88
N TYR A 277 25.59 2.46 -2.01
CA TYR A 277 26.26 3.77 -1.97
C TYR A 277 27.57 3.71 -2.76
N ALA A 278 27.53 4.11 -4.02
CA ALA A 278 28.64 3.96 -4.96
C ALA A 278 29.93 4.69 -4.54
N PRO A 279 29.91 5.94 -3.99
CA PRO A 279 31.14 6.62 -3.57
C PRO A 279 31.90 5.87 -2.47
N GLY A 280 31.19 5.25 -1.52
CA GLY A 280 31.76 4.49 -0.41
C GLY A 280 31.95 3.00 -0.70
N LYS A 281 31.45 2.51 -1.84
CA LYS A 281 31.47 1.09 -2.24
C LYS A 281 30.95 0.15 -1.15
N HIS A 282 29.81 0.49 -0.58
CA HIS A 282 29.12 -0.31 0.43
C HIS A 282 27.61 -0.19 0.31
N TRP A 283 26.90 -1.13 0.91
CA TRP A 283 25.46 -1.10 1.07
C TRP A 283 25.09 -0.24 2.27
N VAL A 284 23.98 0.47 2.14
CA VAL A 284 23.37 1.25 3.21
C VAL A 284 22.00 0.66 3.50
N MET A 285 21.66 0.49 4.77
CA MET A 285 20.32 0.20 5.24
C MET A 285 19.83 1.33 6.12
N MET A 286 18.65 1.86 5.83
CA MET A 286 17.94 2.78 6.69
C MET A 286 16.78 2.06 7.35
N LEU A 287 16.63 2.23 8.66
CA LEU A 287 15.57 1.63 9.48
C LEU A 287 14.81 2.70 10.24
N ALA A 288 13.50 2.55 10.32
CA ALA A 288 12.67 3.31 11.26
C ALA A 288 12.76 2.67 12.66
N VAL A 289 13.00 3.51 13.68
CA VAL A 289 13.14 3.09 15.07
C VAL A 289 12.41 4.09 15.96
N GLY A 290 11.16 3.78 16.30
CA GLY A 290 10.31 4.69 17.07
C GLY A 290 10.07 6.01 16.35
N GLN A 291 10.74 7.09 16.75
CA GLN A 291 10.64 8.43 16.13
C GLN A 291 11.99 8.93 15.61
N GLU A 292 12.85 8.02 15.19
CA GLU A 292 14.12 8.32 14.53
C GLU A 292 14.39 7.33 13.38
N MET A 293 15.35 7.67 12.53
CA MET A 293 15.90 6.79 11.52
C MET A 293 17.30 6.35 11.94
N GLN A 294 17.61 5.06 11.83
CA GLN A 294 18.94 4.53 12.05
C GLN A 294 19.57 4.12 10.72
N ILE A 295 20.86 4.42 10.56
CA ILE A 295 21.63 4.19 9.34
C ILE A 295 22.69 3.13 9.63
N TYR A 296 22.72 2.11 8.78
CA TYR A 296 23.66 0.99 8.86
C TYR A 296 24.43 0.86 7.56
N SER A 297 25.65 0.32 7.63
CA SER A 297 26.47 -0.03 6.46
C SER A 297 26.82 -1.51 6.44
N SER A 298 27.00 -2.07 5.23
CA SER A 298 27.42 -3.47 5.03
C SER A 298 28.26 -3.61 3.76
N GLY A 299 29.25 -4.49 3.79
CA GLY A 299 30.00 -4.90 2.61
C GLY A 299 29.41 -6.11 1.88
N ASN A 300 28.54 -6.89 2.54
CA ASN A 300 28.09 -8.22 2.09
C ASN A 300 26.59 -8.47 2.24
N LEU A 301 25.80 -7.44 2.61
CA LEU A 301 24.35 -7.54 2.82
C LEU A 301 23.91 -8.44 4.01
N LYS A 302 24.82 -9.13 4.64
CA LYS A 302 24.56 -10.09 5.73
C LYS A 302 24.93 -9.53 7.10
N GLU A 303 26.03 -8.79 7.17
CA GLU A 303 26.55 -8.20 8.39
C GLU A 303 26.39 -6.68 8.33
N TRP A 304 25.76 -6.10 9.33
CA TRP A 304 25.40 -4.70 9.37
C TRP A 304 25.99 -3.98 10.57
N LYS A 305 26.58 -2.83 10.32
CA LYS A 305 27.16 -1.95 11.34
C LYS A 305 26.35 -0.67 11.42
N LYS A 306 25.86 -0.32 12.62
CA LYS A 306 25.21 0.98 12.87
C LYS A 306 26.24 2.10 12.72
N GLU A 307 25.93 3.08 11.90
CA GLU A 307 26.79 4.25 11.65
C GLU A 307 26.25 5.51 12.33
N SER A 308 24.96 5.78 12.27
CA SER A 308 24.34 6.99 12.86
C SER A 308 22.84 6.85 13.08
N SER A 309 22.25 7.86 13.72
CA SER A 309 20.81 8.10 13.82
C SER A 309 20.47 9.50 13.31
N PHE A 310 19.22 9.69 12.88
CA PHE A 310 18.69 10.96 12.41
C PHE A 310 17.25 11.15 12.92
N GLY A 311 16.89 12.39 13.25
CA GLY A 311 15.51 12.82 13.35
C GLY A 311 15.03 13.23 14.74
N ALA A 312 15.77 12.91 15.82
CA ALA A 312 15.30 13.11 17.22
C ALA A 312 14.72 14.50 17.54
N MET A 313 15.13 15.55 16.83
CA MET A 313 14.68 16.94 17.06
C MET A 313 14.23 17.63 15.78
N GLN A 314 13.88 16.89 14.73
CA GLN A 314 13.56 17.45 13.41
C GLN A 314 12.34 16.80 12.81
N GLY A 315 11.50 17.59 12.16
CA GLY A 315 10.26 17.14 11.54
C GLY A 315 9.11 16.97 12.53
N ALA A 316 8.08 16.28 12.09
CA ALA A 316 6.89 15.97 12.88
C ALA A 316 7.10 14.71 13.72
N HIS A 317 6.67 14.76 14.99
CA HIS A 317 6.81 13.71 15.99
C HIS A 317 5.47 13.33 16.63
N GLY A 318 4.37 13.41 15.87
CA GLY A 318 3.04 13.07 16.38
C GLY A 318 2.79 11.57 16.56
N GLY A 319 3.64 10.72 15.99
CA GLY A 319 3.51 9.27 16.03
C GLY A 319 4.79 8.54 15.67
N VAL A 320 4.66 7.24 15.43
CA VAL A 320 5.78 6.36 15.04
C VAL A 320 6.22 6.69 13.61
N TRP A 321 7.51 6.68 13.38
CA TRP A 321 8.13 6.81 12.07
C TRP A 321 8.24 5.44 11.40
N GLU A 322 7.90 5.37 10.11
CA GLU A 322 7.79 4.13 9.34
C GLU A 322 8.30 4.31 7.91
N CYS A 323 8.54 3.23 7.22
CA CYS A 323 8.83 3.15 5.79
C CYS A 323 9.81 4.23 5.30
N PRO A 324 11.08 4.25 5.80
CA PRO A 324 12.07 5.21 5.35
C PRO A 324 12.44 4.99 3.89
N ASP A 325 12.76 6.08 3.19
CA ASP A 325 13.45 6.02 1.91
C ASP A 325 14.52 7.12 1.83
N LEU A 326 15.66 6.82 1.23
CA LEU A 326 16.76 7.77 1.08
C LEU A 326 17.29 7.72 -0.35
N VAL A 327 17.07 8.80 -1.10
CA VAL A 327 17.36 8.89 -2.53
C VAL A 327 18.08 10.18 -2.88
N GLU A 328 18.95 10.14 -3.90
CA GLU A 328 19.61 11.32 -4.45
C GLU A 328 18.79 11.86 -5.64
N LEU A 329 18.30 13.10 -5.54
CA LEU A 329 17.44 13.72 -6.54
C LEU A 329 18.12 14.92 -7.22
N PRO A 330 17.88 15.11 -8.55
CA PRO A 330 18.33 16.30 -9.25
C PRO A 330 17.52 17.53 -8.84
N VAL A 331 18.18 18.68 -8.77
CA VAL A 331 17.53 19.99 -8.62
C VAL A 331 17.22 20.56 -10.00
N GLU A 332 15.95 20.81 -10.29
CA GLU A 332 15.45 21.25 -11.59
C GLU A 332 16.19 22.52 -12.08
N GLY A 333 16.58 22.52 -13.36
CA GLY A 333 17.29 23.63 -14.00
C GLY A 333 18.76 23.78 -13.62
N THR A 334 19.32 22.84 -12.86
CA THR A 334 20.72 22.86 -12.43
C THR A 334 21.42 21.51 -12.67
N LYS A 335 22.72 21.44 -12.34
CA LYS A 335 23.46 20.16 -12.25
C LYS A 335 23.57 19.65 -10.82
N GLU A 336 22.99 20.37 -9.88
CA GLU A 336 23.03 20.04 -8.45
C GLU A 336 22.13 18.82 -8.19
N LYS A 337 22.57 17.98 -7.24
CA LYS A 337 21.77 16.91 -6.66
C LYS A 337 21.79 17.01 -5.16
N LYS A 338 20.71 16.60 -4.52
CA LYS A 338 20.61 16.52 -3.06
C LYS A 338 19.99 15.20 -2.64
N TRP A 339 20.32 14.79 -1.45
CA TRP A 339 19.69 13.64 -0.83
C TRP A 339 18.35 14.03 -0.22
N VAL A 340 17.38 13.17 -0.41
CA VAL A 340 16.04 13.31 0.18
C VAL A 340 15.74 12.08 1.00
N LEU A 341 15.45 12.30 2.28
CA LEU A 341 14.96 11.29 3.19
C LEU A 341 13.45 11.43 3.26
N ILE A 342 12.70 10.42 2.84
CA ILE A 342 11.27 10.30 3.01
C ILE A 342 11.02 9.55 4.32
N CYS A 343 10.09 10.05 5.12
CA CYS A 343 9.70 9.49 6.40
C CYS A 343 8.19 9.52 6.53
N ASN A 344 7.60 8.37 6.64
CA ASN A 344 6.16 8.24 6.91
C ASN A 344 5.95 8.21 8.43
N LEU A 345 4.82 8.73 8.91
CA LEU A 345 4.50 8.70 10.34
C LEU A 345 3.00 8.51 10.59
N ASN A 346 2.68 7.82 11.69
CA ASN A 346 1.30 7.58 12.11
C ASN A 346 1.19 7.47 13.64
N PRO A 347 0.29 8.27 14.27
CA PRO A 347 -0.40 9.44 13.72
C PRO A 347 0.54 10.65 13.58
N GLY A 348 0.03 11.81 13.22
CA GLY A 348 0.80 13.06 13.20
C GLY A 348 0.73 13.83 11.88
N GLY A 349 -0.06 13.34 10.93
CA GLY A 349 -0.31 14.05 9.66
C GLY A 349 -1.02 15.40 9.84
N PRO A 350 -0.86 16.33 8.87
CA PRO A 350 -1.40 17.69 8.98
C PRO A 350 -2.93 17.73 9.03
N PHE A 351 -3.61 16.69 8.55
CA PHE A 351 -5.07 16.56 8.58
C PHE A 351 -5.54 15.39 9.47
N GLY A 352 -4.65 14.89 10.35
CA GLY A 352 -4.87 13.75 11.23
C GLY A 352 -4.49 12.41 10.59
N GLY A 353 -4.12 11.45 11.45
CA GLY A 353 -3.70 10.12 11.05
C GLY A 353 -2.36 10.09 10.34
N SER A 354 -2.28 9.29 9.31
CA SER A 354 -1.06 8.97 8.57
C SER A 354 -0.64 10.07 7.60
N ALA A 355 0.67 10.30 7.42
CA ALA A 355 1.22 11.19 6.39
C ALA A 355 2.69 10.87 6.08
N ALA A 356 3.19 11.41 4.98
CA ALA A 356 4.59 11.32 4.58
C ALA A 356 5.26 12.70 4.64
N GLN A 357 6.27 12.86 5.50
CA GLN A 357 7.17 14.01 5.54
C GLN A 357 8.47 13.69 4.81
N TYR A 358 9.23 14.73 4.44
CA TYR A 358 10.54 14.56 3.85
C TYR A 358 11.55 15.61 4.33
N PHE A 359 12.83 15.27 4.21
CA PHE A 359 13.95 16.12 4.54
C PHE A 359 14.90 16.21 3.33
N VAL A 360 15.41 17.39 3.04
CA VAL A 360 16.38 17.61 1.97
C VAL A 360 17.73 17.95 2.58
N GLY A 361 18.80 17.30 2.10
CA GLY A 361 20.10 17.54 2.67
C GLY A 361 21.26 16.83 1.96
N SER A 362 22.27 16.51 2.73
CA SER A 362 23.47 15.80 2.29
C SER A 362 23.60 14.45 2.99
N PHE A 363 24.24 13.49 2.30
CA PHE A 363 24.52 12.17 2.83
C PHE A 363 25.93 11.72 2.39
N ASP A 364 26.73 11.25 3.34
CA ASP A 364 28.12 10.84 3.11
C ASP A 364 28.33 9.32 3.06
N GLY A 365 27.23 8.56 3.03
CA GLY A 365 27.23 7.10 3.10
C GLY A 365 27.06 6.54 4.52
N LYS A 366 27.08 7.40 5.54
CA LYS A 366 26.99 7.03 6.96
C LYS A 366 26.08 7.94 7.77
N LYS A 367 26.00 9.21 7.40
CA LYS A 367 25.23 10.23 8.12
C LYS A 367 24.46 11.11 7.16
N PHE A 368 23.17 11.31 7.45
CA PHE A 368 22.32 12.29 6.79
C PHE A 368 22.29 13.59 7.58
N VAL A 369 22.38 14.72 6.89
CA VAL A 369 22.31 16.06 7.46
C VAL A 369 21.24 16.85 6.73
N ASN A 370 20.16 17.22 7.44
CA ASN A 370 19.07 18.04 6.91
C ASN A 370 19.48 19.51 6.80
N GLU A 371 19.23 20.13 5.65
CA GLU A 371 19.56 21.54 5.38
C GLU A 371 18.50 22.52 5.85
N SER A 372 17.28 22.04 6.20
CA SER A 372 16.15 22.86 6.67
C SER A 372 15.58 22.32 8.00
N PRO A 373 16.36 22.33 9.11
CA PRO A 373 16.00 21.61 10.34
C PRO A 373 14.78 22.16 11.09
N THR A 374 14.37 23.39 10.78
CA THR A 374 13.23 24.07 11.43
C THR A 374 11.90 23.94 10.65
N GLN A 375 11.92 23.30 9.47
CA GLN A 375 10.76 23.14 8.61
C GLN A 375 10.30 21.70 8.54
N THR A 376 9.00 21.48 8.71
CA THR A 376 8.35 20.21 8.35
C THR A 376 7.82 20.34 6.94
N LYS A 377 8.26 19.44 6.04
CA LYS A 377 7.86 19.41 4.63
C LYS A 377 7.05 18.15 4.37
N TRP A 378 5.87 18.29 3.77
CA TRP A 378 4.96 17.18 3.47
C TRP A 378 5.05 16.80 2.00
N LEU A 379 5.11 15.49 1.72
CA LEU A 379 5.18 14.96 0.36
C LEU A 379 3.86 15.07 -0.37
N ASP A 380 2.76 14.91 0.37
CA ASP A 380 1.39 15.00 -0.13
C ASP A 380 0.54 15.80 0.85
N TRP A 381 -0.34 16.64 0.35
CA TRP A 381 -1.22 17.50 1.13
C TRP A 381 -2.65 16.98 1.21
N GLY A 382 -2.89 15.75 0.71
CA GLY A 382 -4.13 15.02 0.94
C GLY A 382 -4.09 14.24 2.25
N LYS A 383 -5.15 13.52 2.52
CA LYS A 383 -5.25 12.68 3.72
C LYS A 383 -4.89 11.23 3.47
N ASP A 384 -4.78 10.79 2.20
CA ASP A 384 -4.65 9.40 1.82
C ASP A 384 -3.40 9.12 0.98
N ASN A 385 -2.24 9.52 1.49
CA ASN A 385 -0.93 9.13 0.96
C ASN A 385 -0.03 8.70 2.11
N TYR A 386 0.31 7.43 2.16
CA TYR A 386 1.12 6.86 3.22
C TYR A 386 2.07 5.78 2.71
N ALA A 387 3.07 5.42 3.54
CA ALA A 387 4.08 4.41 3.25
C ALA A 387 4.77 4.62 1.90
N THR A 388 4.92 5.89 1.47
CA THR A 388 5.51 6.23 0.17
C THR A 388 6.98 5.86 0.14
N VAL A 389 7.34 5.00 -0.83
CA VAL A 389 8.71 4.53 -1.09
C VAL A 389 8.98 4.48 -2.60
N THR A 390 10.25 4.28 -2.98
CA THR A 390 10.71 4.38 -4.37
C THR A 390 11.20 3.06 -4.93
N TRP A 391 11.11 2.89 -6.27
CA TRP A 391 11.68 1.77 -7.00
C TRP A 391 13.21 1.79 -6.98
N SER A 392 13.82 0.69 -6.56
CA SER A 392 15.23 0.43 -6.79
C SER A 392 15.51 0.20 -8.26
N ASN A 393 16.66 0.69 -8.76
CA ASN A 393 17.14 0.45 -10.11
C ASN A 393 16.17 0.93 -11.22
N ALA A 394 15.36 1.98 -10.96
CA ALA A 394 14.45 2.56 -11.95
C ALA A 394 15.18 2.98 -13.24
N PRO A 395 14.55 2.85 -14.42
CA PRO A 395 15.21 3.10 -15.70
C PRO A 395 15.55 4.58 -15.87
N ALA A 396 16.59 4.85 -16.67
CA ALA A 396 17.06 6.20 -17.04
C ALA A 396 17.42 7.12 -15.84
N GLY A 397 17.77 6.53 -14.68
CA GLY A 397 18.10 7.29 -13.49
C GLY A 397 16.93 8.07 -12.87
N ARG A 398 15.71 7.70 -13.23
CA ARG A 398 14.48 8.27 -12.63
C ARG A 398 14.35 7.81 -11.17
N CYS A 399 13.73 8.64 -10.38
CA CYS A 399 13.24 8.26 -9.05
C CYS A 399 11.71 8.19 -9.12
N ILE A 400 11.17 6.99 -9.07
CA ILE A 400 9.74 6.72 -9.19
C ILE A 400 9.23 6.27 -7.84
N ALA A 401 8.20 6.92 -7.32
CA ALA A 401 7.58 6.65 -6.03
C ALA A 401 6.16 6.12 -6.16
N LEU A 402 5.73 5.38 -5.16
CA LEU A 402 4.36 4.90 -4.99
C LEU A 402 4.00 4.95 -3.50
N GLY A 403 2.77 5.33 -3.18
CA GLY A 403 2.25 5.32 -1.81
C GLY A 403 1.03 4.43 -1.66
N TRP A 404 0.72 4.02 -0.44
CA TRP A 404 -0.55 3.45 -0.07
C TRP A 404 -1.60 4.56 0.01
N MET A 405 -2.67 4.44 -0.77
CA MET A 405 -3.77 5.40 -0.80
C MET A 405 -4.81 5.01 0.25
N SER A 406 -4.51 5.32 1.49
CA SER A 406 -5.42 5.20 2.63
C SER A 406 -4.87 5.95 3.85
N ASN A 407 -5.58 5.83 4.99
CA ASN A 407 -5.18 6.42 6.27
C ASN A 407 -5.57 5.47 7.41
N TRP A 408 -4.66 5.23 8.35
CA TRP A 408 -4.88 4.31 9.46
C TRP A 408 -6.08 4.68 10.36
N GLN A 409 -6.56 5.94 10.32
CA GLN A 409 -7.75 6.33 11.07
C GLN A 409 -9.02 5.58 10.65
N TYR A 410 -9.09 5.10 9.38
CA TYR A 410 -10.31 4.48 8.84
C TYR A 410 -10.06 3.34 7.84
N ALA A 411 -8.83 2.97 7.60
CA ALA A 411 -8.49 2.02 6.54
C ALA A 411 -9.24 0.69 6.63
N ASN A 412 -9.47 0.17 7.85
CA ASN A 412 -10.24 -1.05 8.07
C ASN A 412 -11.75 -0.88 7.85
N ASN A 413 -12.26 0.35 7.74
CA ASN A 413 -13.69 0.66 7.71
C ASN A 413 -14.19 1.20 6.37
N VAL A 414 -13.30 1.41 5.38
CA VAL A 414 -13.71 1.90 4.05
C VAL A 414 -14.74 0.96 3.41
N PRO A 415 -15.71 1.49 2.62
CA PRO A 415 -16.89 0.74 2.16
C PRO A 415 -16.58 -0.19 0.97
N THR A 416 -15.55 -1.01 1.10
CA THR A 416 -15.21 -2.12 0.20
C THR A 416 -15.27 -3.44 0.98
N THR A 417 -15.46 -4.57 0.33
CA THR A 417 -15.68 -5.87 1.00
C THR A 417 -14.62 -6.90 0.63
N GLN A 418 -14.67 -7.50 -0.55
CA GLN A 418 -13.78 -8.58 -0.94
C GLN A 418 -12.31 -8.13 -1.10
N TYR A 419 -12.08 -6.86 -1.39
CA TYR A 419 -10.74 -6.26 -1.42
C TYR A 419 -10.72 -4.98 -0.58
N ARG A 420 -9.55 -4.57 -0.13
CA ARG A 420 -9.40 -3.27 0.54
C ARG A 420 -8.06 -2.64 0.24
N SER A 421 -8.11 -1.33 -0.05
CA SER A 421 -7.01 -0.43 -0.37
C SER A 421 -6.60 -0.42 -1.84
N THR A 422 -5.88 0.65 -2.18
CA THR A 422 -5.27 0.89 -3.48
C THR A 422 -3.94 1.63 -3.29
N ASN A 423 -3.09 1.63 -4.30
CA ASN A 423 -1.93 2.52 -4.34
C ASN A 423 -2.27 3.82 -5.07
N THR A 424 -1.49 4.87 -4.83
CA THR A 424 -1.50 6.10 -5.65
C THR A 424 -1.08 5.79 -7.09
N ILE A 425 -1.24 6.72 -8.03
CA ILE A 425 -0.50 6.61 -9.30
C ILE A 425 1.00 6.73 -9.05
N ALA A 426 1.81 6.12 -9.90
CA ALA A 426 3.26 6.26 -9.85
C ALA A 426 3.68 7.72 -10.12
N ARG A 427 4.70 8.21 -9.41
CA ARG A 427 5.13 9.61 -9.43
C ARG A 427 6.64 9.72 -9.61
N ASP A 428 7.07 10.57 -10.54
CA ASP A 428 8.47 10.95 -10.70
C ASP A 428 8.82 12.06 -9.70
N LEU A 429 9.87 11.83 -8.92
CA LEU A 429 10.36 12.77 -7.92
C LEU A 429 11.58 13.54 -8.41
N THR A 430 11.56 14.85 -8.22
CA THR A 430 12.68 15.78 -8.44
C THR A 430 12.65 16.87 -7.37
N LEU A 431 13.65 17.75 -7.36
CA LEU A 431 13.66 18.92 -6.48
C LEU A 431 13.50 20.21 -7.28
N TYR A 432 12.87 21.20 -6.68
CA TYR A 432 12.84 22.58 -7.19
C TYR A 432 13.21 23.58 -6.10
N ARG A 433 13.61 24.79 -6.48
CA ARG A 433 14.09 25.82 -5.56
C ARG A 433 13.09 26.98 -5.48
N VAL A 434 12.83 27.43 -4.27
CA VAL A 434 12.11 28.69 -3.99
C VAL A 434 12.97 29.51 -3.01
N GLY A 435 13.49 30.64 -3.47
CA GLY A 435 14.50 31.36 -2.70
C GLY A 435 15.74 30.50 -2.42
N ASN A 436 16.07 30.31 -1.17
CA ASN A 436 17.19 29.45 -0.72
C ASN A 436 16.74 28.03 -0.37
N GLU A 437 15.45 27.76 -0.33
CA GLU A 437 14.89 26.49 0.10
C GLU A 437 14.66 25.54 -1.08
N LEU A 438 14.84 24.24 -0.82
CA LEU A 438 14.55 23.16 -1.76
C LEU A 438 13.29 22.40 -1.33
N TYR A 439 12.45 22.14 -2.32
CA TYR A 439 11.20 21.41 -2.15
C TYR A 439 11.12 20.23 -3.11
N LEU A 440 10.44 19.19 -2.67
CA LEU A 440 10.17 18.02 -3.48
C LEU A 440 9.08 18.34 -4.51
N LYS A 441 9.33 17.92 -5.75
CA LYS A 441 8.40 17.97 -6.85
C LYS A 441 7.95 16.54 -7.15
N SER A 442 6.64 16.32 -7.12
CA SER A 442 6.02 15.01 -7.30
C SER A 442 5.08 15.06 -8.50
N LYS A 443 5.52 14.50 -9.63
CA LYS A 443 4.74 14.51 -10.88
C LYS A 443 4.14 13.14 -11.15
N PRO A 444 2.92 13.05 -11.72
CA PRO A 444 2.47 11.80 -12.31
C PRO A 444 3.52 11.26 -13.29
N SER A 445 3.88 9.99 -13.15
CA SER A 445 4.78 9.34 -14.12
C SER A 445 4.14 9.37 -15.51
N PRO A 446 4.91 9.65 -16.57
CA PRO A 446 4.35 9.86 -17.92
C PRO A 446 3.66 8.61 -18.48
N GLU A 447 3.95 7.45 -17.95
CA GLU A 447 3.33 6.18 -18.32
C GLU A 447 1.79 6.19 -18.17
N ILE A 448 1.24 6.98 -17.20
CA ILE A 448 -0.21 7.09 -17.02
C ILE A 448 -0.93 7.61 -18.28
N GLU A 449 -0.22 8.35 -19.14
CA GLU A 449 -0.81 8.85 -20.39
C GLU A 449 -1.15 7.75 -21.40
N LYS A 450 -0.55 6.55 -21.25
CA LYS A 450 -0.88 5.38 -22.04
C LYS A 450 -2.29 4.83 -21.74
N ALA A 451 -2.82 5.12 -20.56
CA ALA A 451 -4.19 4.78 -20.19
C ALA A 451 -5.24 5.67 -20.86
N ARG A 452 -4.85 6.79 -21.50
CA ARG A 452 -5.78 7.71 -22.16
C ARG A 452 -6.39 7.09 -23.42
N VAL A 453 -7.71 6.90 -23.46
CA VAL A 453 -8.43 6.28 -24.58
C VAL A 453 -9.39 7.21 -25.30
N GLU A 454 -9.81 8.30 -24.69
CA GLU A 454 -10.69 9.31 -25.26
C GLU A 454 -10.27 10.69 -24.76
N LYS A 455 -10.41 11.72 -25.60
CA LYS A 455 -10.11 13.10 -25.25
C LYS A 455 -11.28 14.00 -25.59
N VAL A 456 -11.66 14.84 -24.64
CA VAL A 456 -12.63 15.92 -24.81
C VAL A 456 -11.93 17.25 -24.53
N ASP A 457 -11.93 18.16 -25.51
CA ASP A 457 -11.44 19.53 -25.37
C ASP A 457 -12.62 20.50 -25.20
N LYS A 458 -12.55 21.36 -24.19
CA LYS A 458 -13.49 22.47 -24.02
C LYS A 458 -12.80 23.77 -24.40
N SER A 459 -13.48 24.60 -25.17
CA SER A 459 -13.00 25.94 -25.54
C SER A 459 -12.81 26.79 -24.29
N SER A 460 -11.92 27.79 -24.37
CA SER A 460 -11.75 28.78 -23.29
C SER A 460 -13.06 29.48 -22.92
N PHE A 461 -13.31 29.65 -21.63
CA PHE A 461 -14.49 30.31 -21.11
C PHE A 461 -14.17 31.19 -19.88
N LYS A 462 -14.97 32.24 -19.71
CA LYS A 462 -14.89 33.14 -18.56
C LYS A 462 -15.89 32.70 -17.49
N VAL A 463 -15.43 32.63 -16.24
CA VAL A 463 -16.25 32.40 -15.06
C VAL A 463 -16.45 33.73 -14.34
N ALA A 464 -17.69 34.23 -14.34
CA ALA A 464 -18.14 35.44 -13.64
C ALA A 464 -19.44 35.09 -12.92
N GLY A 465 -19.36 34.69 -11.65
CA GLY A 465 -20.41 34.01 -10.94
C GLY A 465 -20.30 32.48 -11.14
N LYS A 466 -21.30 31.85 -11.71
CA LYS A 466 -21.34 30.38 -11.90
C LYS A 466 -21.25 29.98 -13.37
N TYR A 467 -20.53 28.90 -13.65
CA TYR A 467 -20.47 28.23 -14.94
C TYR A 467 -20.56 26.72 -14.75
N GLU A 468 -21.36 26.03 -15.56
CA GLU A 468 -21.61 24.59 -15.42
C GLU A 468 -21.25 23.81 -16.69
N ILE A 469 -20.67 22.64 -16.49
CA ILE A 469 -20.48 21.59 -17.50
C ILE A 469 -21.31 20.40 -17.08
N GLU A 470 -22.43 20.18 -17.79
CA GLU A 470 -23.44 19.17 -17.45
C GLU A 470 -22.95 17.74 -17.69
N SER A 471 -21.98 17.56 -18.60
CA SER A 471 -21.38 16.25 -18.87
C SER A 471 -19.91 16.40 -19.22
N LEU A 472 -19.06 15.74 -18.44
CA LEU A 472 -17.61 15.68 -18.68
C LEU A 472 -17.30 14.71 -19.83
N LEU A 473 -17.84 13.50 -19.75
CA LEU A 473 -17.65 12.42 -20.71
C LEU A 473 -19.00 11.78 -21.03
N ARG A 474 -19.16 11.27 -22.27
CA ARG A 474 -20.37 10.61 -22.71
C ARG A 474 -20.57 9.27 -21.98
N ASP A 475 -19.52 8.46 -21.96
CA ASP A 475 -19.54 7.12 -21.33
C ASP A 475 -18.54 7.13 -20.16
N ASN A 476 -18.94 7.81 -19.07
CA ASN A 476 -18.11 7.98 -17.89
C ASN A 476 -18.30 6.79 -16.94
N ASP A 477 -17.24 5.96 -16.82
CA ASP A 477 -17.19 4.82 -15.90
C ASP A 477 -16.51 5.15 -14.54
N GLY A 478 -16.24 6.45 -14.30
CA GLY A 478 -15.63 6.97 -13.08
C GLY A 478 -14.13 7.14 -13.15
N ALA A 479 -13.48 6.82 -14.30
CA ALA A 479 -12.04 6.85 -14.47
C ALA A 479 -11.61 7.87 -15.54
N TYR A 480 -11.05 8.99 -15.12
CA TYR A 480 -10.63 10.04 -16.06
C TYR A 480 -9.59 11.00 -15.48
N GLU A 481 -8.90 11.68 -16.35
CA GLU A 481 -8.00 12.80 -16.03
C GLU A 481 -8.60 14.11 -16.51
N ILE A 482 -8.47 15.16 -15.69
CA ILE A 482 -8.72 16.54 -16.08
C ILE A 482 -7.40 17.30 -16.08
N GLU A 483 -7.04 17.90 -17.20
CA GLU A 483 -5.94 18.87 -17.32
C GLU A 483 -6.51 20.25 -17.60
N MET A 484 -6.25 21.20 -16.71
CA MET A 484 -6.77 22.56 -16.89
C MET A 484 -5.73 23.64 -16.59
N THR A 485 -5.89 24.76 -17.31
CA THR A 485 -5.15 26.00 -17.06
C THR A 485 -6.14 27.10 -16.75
N ILE A 486 -5.95 27.80 -15.64
CA ILE A 486 -6.79 28.89 -15.16
C ILE A 486 -5.95 30.16 -15.09
N GLU A 487 -6.48 31.29 -15.60
CA GLU A 487 -5.95 32.60 -15.39
C GLU A 487 -6.88 33.41 -14.48
N ASN A 488 -6.34 33.93 -13.38
CA ASN A 488 -7.08 34.80 -12.49
C ASN A 488 -7.27 36.19 -13.14
N ALA A 489 -8.48 36.69 -13.12
CA ALA A 489 -8.84 38.03 -13.58
C ALA A 489 -9.36 38.90 -12.41
N GLY A 490 -8.77 38.70 -11.22
CA GLY A 490 -9.00 39.45 -10.00
C GLY A 490 -9.94 38.78 -9.00
N ALA A 491 -10.33 37.54 -9.19
CA ALA A 491 -11.06 36.78 -8.19
C ALA A 491 -10.21 36.54 -6.93
N SER A 492 -10.80 36.67 -5.74
CA SER A 492 -10.14 36.29 -4.49
C SER A 492 -10.28 34.82 -4.17
N LYS A 493 -11.29 34.15 -4.75
CA LYS A 493 -11.52 32.71 -4.68
C LYS A 493 -11.95 32.17 -6.05
N MET A 494 -11.28 31.15 -6.51
CA MET A 494 -11.62 30.43 -7.74
C MET A 494 -12.02 29.01 -7.34
N ALA A 495 -13.32 28.72 -7.34
CA ALA A 495 -13.85 27.43 -6.92
C ALA A 495 -14.28 26.60 -8.12
N PHE A 496 -14.17 25.29 -7.98
CA PHE A 496 -14.73 24.29 -8.89
C PHE A 496 -15.07 23.02 -8.13
N CYS A 497 -15.96 22.23 -8.69
CA CYS A 497 -16.53 21.09 -8.01
C CYS A 497 -16.83 19.97 -9.01
N LEU A 498 -16.40 18.76 -8.70
CA LEU A 498 -16.84 17.53 -9.37
C LEU A 498 -18.08 17.02 -8.65
N MET A 499 -19.14 16.69 -9.40
CA MET A 499 -20.38 16.22 -8.78
C MET A 499 -21.13 15.22 -9.67
N ASN A 500 -21.98 14.43 -9.04
CA ASN A 500 -22.87 13.49 -9.73
C ASN A 500 -24.33 13.98 -9.70
N ALA A 501 -25.22 13.21 -10.33
CA ALA A 501 -26.65 13.52 -10.41
C ALA A 501 -27.36 13.47 -9.06
N LYS A 502 -26.80 12.78 -8.06
CA LYS A 502 -27.36 12.68 -6.71
C LYS A 502 -26.93 13.82 -5.78
N GLY A 503 -26.08 14.74 -6.27
CA GLY A 503 -25.60 15.89 -5.50
C GLY A 503 -24.35 15.58 -4.64
N GLU A 504 -23.82 14.37 -4.71
CA GLU A 504 -22.53 14.03 -4.11
C GLU A 504 -21.42 14.78 -4.85
N LYS A 505 -20.43 15.34 -4.12
CA LYS A 505 -19.45 16.22 -4.71
C LYS A 505 -18.11 16.27 -3.96
N VAL A 506 -17.07 16.56 -4.73
CA VAL A 506 -15.75 16.99 -4.22
C VAL A 506 -15.58 18.46 -4.61
N SER A 507 -15.47 19.33 -3.61
CA SER A 507 -15.32 20.77 -3.82
C SER A 507 -13.85 21.17 -3.72
N MET A 508 -13.36 21.94 -4.69
CA MET A 508 -11.98 22.41 -4.74
C MET A 508 -11.96 23.92 -4.96
N TYR A 509 -10.95 24.59 -4.40
CA TYR A 509 -10.79 26.02 -4.64
C TYR A 509 -9.35 26.50 -4.43
N TYR A 510 -9.01 27.56 -5.12
CA TYR A 510 -7.85 28.38 -4.82
C TYR A 510 -8.29 29.62 -4.01
N ASP A 511 -7.71 29.78 -2.83
CA ASP A 511 -7.78 30.99 -2.03
C ASP A 511 -6.54 31.83 -2.36
N VAL A 512 -6.74 32.89 -3.14
CA VAL A 512 -5.65 33.74 -3.67
C VAL A 512 -4.96 34.52 -2.55
N LEU A 513 -5.73 34.95 -1.56
CA LEU A 513 -5.21 35.76 -0.45
C LEU A 513 -4.39 34.93 0.51
N ARG A 514 -4.85 33.70 0.81
CA ARG A 514 -4.15 32.76 1.68
C ARG A 514 -3.07 31.96 0.96
N LYS A 515 -3.01 32.06 -0.37
CA LYS A 515 -2.12 31.29 -1.22
C LYS A 515 -2.27 29.78 -0.94
N GLN A 516 -3.48 29.28 -1.10
CA GLN A 516 -3.82 27.89 -0.79
C GLN A 516 -4.68 27.27 -1.88
N PHE A 517 -4.42 26.00 -2.17
CA PHE A 517 -5.33 25.11 -2.86
C PHE A 517 -6.00 24.21 -1.83
N ALA A 518 -7.30 24.05 -1.90
CA ALA A 518 -8.07 23.23 -0.97
C ALA A 518 -8.95 22.22 -1.70
N MET A 519 -9.14 21.04 -1.08
CA MET A 519 -10.06 20.01 -1.52
C MET A 519 -10.92 19.54 -0.33
N ASP A 520 -12.23 19.65 -0.49
CA ASP A 520 -13.22 19.21 0.50
C ASP A 520 -13.98 18.00 -0.02
N ARG A 521 -13.87 16.88 0.69
CA ARG A 521 -14.56 15.63 0.39
C ARG A 521 -15.72 15.29 1.34
N SER A 522 -16.10 16.23 2.19
CA SER A 522 -17.13 16.00 3.22
C SER A 522 -18.51 15.61 2.67
N GLN A 523 -18.74 15.82 1.36
CA GLN A 523 -19.97 15.48 0.65
C GLN A 523 -19.71 14.54 -0.56
N SER A 524 -18.62 13.75 -0.52
CA SER A 524 -18.12 12.99 -1.67
C SER A 524 -18.83 11.66 -1.92
N GLY A 525 -19.90 11.33 -1.18
CA GLY A 525 -20.62 10.05 -1.26
C GLY A 525 -20.73 9.39 0.10
N ALA A 526 -20.37 8.11 0.22
CA ALA A 526 -20.34 7.42 1.49
C ALA A 526 -19.21 7.99 2.36
N VAL A 527 -19.56 8.71 3.41
CA VAL A 527 -18.61 9.39 4.33
C VAL A 527 -18.83 9.00 5.80
N ASP A 528 -19.92 8.29 6.11
CA ASP A 528 -20.38 8.02 7.47
C ASP A 528 -19.73 6.79 8.12
N PHE A 529 -18.92 6.03 7.37
CA PHE A 529 -18.23 4.84 7.88
C PHE A 529 -17.14 5.19 8.91
N SER A 530 -16.68 6.43 8.94
CA SER A 530 -15.77 6.97 9.97
C SER A 530 -15.95 8.47 10.14
N ARG A 531 -15.97 8.94 11.39
CA ARG A 531 -15.99 10.39 11.71
C ARG A 531 -14.72 11.12 11.25
N ASP A 532 -13.62 10.40 11.05
CA ASP A 532 -12.33 10.94 10.64
C ASP A 532 -12.19 11.03 9.11
N PHE A 533 -13.16 10.47 8.36
CA PHE A 533 -13.11 10.45 6.91
C PHE A 533 -13.47 11.79 6.26
N PRO A 534 -14.57 12.48 6.62
CA PRO A 534 -14.88 13.80 6.07
C PRO A 534 -13.73 14.79 6.36
N ALA A 535 -13.19 15.41 5.32
CA ALA A 535 -12.02 16.27 5.49
C ALA A 535 -11.94 17.40 4.46
N LEU A 536 -11.45 18.54 4.91
CA LEU A 536 -10.92 19.62 4.08
C LEU A 536 -9.40 19.56 4.16
N THR A 537 -8.74 19.29 3.05
CA THR A 537 -7.28 19.26 2.92
C THR A 537 -6.80 20.51 2.19
N VAL A 538 -5.61 21.01 2.56
CA VAL A 538 -5.12 22.31 2.09
C VAL A 538 -3.63 22.23 1.78
N ALA A 539 -3.24 22.62 0.56
CA ALA A 539 -1.85 22.74 0.11
C ALA A 539 -1.45 24.22 -0.03
N PRO A 540 -0.22 24.60 0.33
CA PRO A 540 0.32 25.93 0.02
C PRO A 540 0.56 26.05 -1.48
N VAL A 541 0.35 27.26 -2.03
CA VAL A 541 0.55 27.59 -3.44
C VAL A 541 1.36 28.87 -3.55
N ASP A 542 2.43 28.88 -4.33
CA ASP A 542 3.30 30.05 -4.47
C ASP A 542 2.63 31.21 -5.20
N ASN A 543 1.87 30.89 -6.27
CA ASN A 543 1.20 31.86 -7.12
C ASN A 543 -0.17 31.33 -7.59
N ALA A 544 -1.19 32.17 -7.56
CA ALA A 544 -2.54 31.85 -8.04
C ALA A 544 -2.98 32.77 -9.20
N GLU A 545 -2.06 33.42 -9.91
CA GLU A 545 -2.38 34.23 -11.11
C GLU A 545 -2.60 33.35 -12.34
N LYS A 546 -1.73 32.37 -12.54
CA LYS A 546 -1.86 31.37 -13.59
C LYS A 546 -1.64 30.00 -12.97
N ILE A 547 -2.64 29.18 -13.07
CA ILE A 547 -2.69 27.85 -12.42
C ILE A 547 -2.71 26.78 -13.50
N HIS A 548 -1.86 25.80 -13.33
CA HIS A 548 -1.91 24.55 -14.08
C HIS A 548 -2.20 23.40 -13.11
N LEU A 549 -3.31 22.70 -13.35
CA LEU A 549 -3.79 21.61 -12.48
C LEU A 549 -4.11 20.37 -13.31
N ARG A 550 -3.66 19.21 -12.84
CA ARG A 550 -4.08 17.90 -13.29
C ARG A 550 -4.82 17.21 -12.16
N LEU A 551 -6.00 16.68 -12.45
CA LEU A 551 -6.80 15.86 -11.54
C LEU A 551 -6.90 14.45 -12.13
N PHE A 552 -6.62 13.46 -11.33
CA PHE A 552 -6.82 12.06 -11.65
C PHE A 552 -7.98 11.54 -10.80
N VAL A 553 -9.05 11.18 -11.45
CA VAL A 553 -10.28 10.68 -10.81
C VAL A 553 -10.44 9.22 -11.12
N ASP A 554 -10.63 8.41 -10.08
CA ASP A 554 -11.02 7.02 -10.21
C ASP A 554 -12.24 6.76 -9.32
N ARG A 555 -12.79 5.58 -9.37
CA ARG A 555 -14.03 5.22 -8.68
C ARG A 555 -14.00 5.44 -7.17
N CYS A 556 -12.82 5.46 -6.58
CA CYS A 556 -12.66 5.66 -5.13
C CYS A 556 -11.65 6.75 -4.76
N SER A 557 -11.19 7.58 -5.71
CA SER A 557 -10.12 8.55 -5.42
C SER A 557 -10.14 9.78 -6.30
N VAL A 558 -9.56 10.87 -5.77
CA VAL A 558 -9.18 12.07 -6.50
C VAL A 558 -7.76 12.45 -6.10
N GLU A 559 -6.84 12.42 -7.07
CA GLU A 559 -5.48 12.93 -6.90
C GLU A 559 -5.31 14.23 -7.68
N ALA A 560 -4.84 15.30 -7.01
CA ALA A 560 -4.57 16.59 -7.63
C ALA A 560 -3.07 16.87 -7.66
N PHE A 561 -2.58 17.35 -8.81
CA PHE A 561 -1.20 17.77 -9.02
C PHE A 561 -1.18 19.18 -9.59
N GLY A 562 -0.74 20.13 -8.78
CA GLY A 562 -0.68 21.52 -9.18
C GLY A 562 0.73 21.98 -9.52
N GLU A 563 0.82 23.00 -10.35
CA GLU A 563 2.06 23.66 -10.75
C GLU A 563 3.13 22.67 -11.20
N ASN A 564 2.70 21.71 -12.05
CA ASN A 564 3.57 20.67 -12.58
C ASN A 564 4.21 19.79 -11.48
N GLY A 565 3.44 19.49 -10.42
CA GLY A 565 3.84 18.63 -9.32
C GLY A 565 4.53 19.32 -8.15
N ARG A 566 4.48 20.67 -8.05
CA ARG A 566 4.99 21.39 -6.87
C ARG A 566 4.18 21.12 -5.62
N TYR A 567 2.93 20.74 -5.77
CA TYR A 567 2.14 20.12 -4.72
C TYR A 567 1.32 18.97 -5.29
N ALA A 568 1.13 17.96 -4.48
CA ALA A 568 0.25 16.81 -4.70
C ALA A 568 -0.75 16.72 -3.56
N MET A 569 -1.97 16.26 -3.86
CA MET A 569 -3.02 16.07 -2.87
C MET A 569 -3.84 14.84 -3.23
N THR A 570 -3.78 13.81 -2.40
CA THR A 570 -4.43 12.53 -2.59
C THR A 570 -5.55 12.34 -1.59
N ASN A 571 -6.78 12.13 -2.07
CA ASN A 571 -7.93 11.88 -1.22
C ASN A 571 -8.78 10.73 -1.76
N LEU A 572 -9.15 9.78 -0.89
CA LEU A 572 -10.18 8.80 -1.17
C LEU A 572 -11.55 9.47 -1.22
N VAL A 573 -12.43 8.95 -2.06
CA VAL A 573 -13.85 9.31 -2.19
C VAL A 573 -14.67 8.06 -2.46
N PHE A 574 -15.94 8.04 -2.07
CA PHE A 574 -16.80 6.87 -2.29
C PHE A 574 -18.17 7.29 -2.82
N PRO A 575 -18.24 7.84 -4.06
CA PRO A 575 -19.49 8.28 -4.64
C PRO A 575 -20.39 7.08 -4.99
N SER A 576 -21.68 7.23 -4.77
CA SER A 576 -22.67 6.21 -5.16
C SER A 576 -23.02 6.21 -6.66
N ASP A 577 -22.49 7.19 -7.39
CA ASP A 577 -22.56 7.32 -8.85
C ASP A 577 -21.37 8.15 -9.33
N THR A 578 -20.98 8.04 -10.61
CA THR A 578 -19.82 8.72 -11.17
C THR A 578 -19.97 10.25 -11.15
N TYR A 579 -18.89 10.96 -10.84
CA TYR A 579 -18.85 12.41 -11.02
C TYR A 579 -18.75 12.73 -12.50
N ASN A 580 -19.83 13.17 -13.11
CA ASN A 580 -19.89 13.51 -14.53
C ASN A 580 -20.24 14.97 -14.80
N LYS A 581 -20.45 15.77 -13.76
CA LYS A 581 -20.69 17.21 -13.84
C LYS A 581 -19.52 17.97 -13.23
N MET A 582 -19.26 19.16 -13.76
CA MET A 582 -18.30 20.09 -13.18
C MET A 582 -18.90 21.49 -13.11
N THR A 583 -18.78 22.12 -11.97
CA THR A 583 -19.19 23.51 -11.79
C THR A 583 -17.99 24.35 -11.44
N PHE A 584 -18.00 25.61 -11.91
CA PHE A 584 -17.03 26.65 -11.58
C PHE A 584 -17.77 27.81 -10.95
N GLU A 585 -17.16 28.42 -9.95
CA GLU A 585 -17.72 29.56 -9.26
C GLU A 585 -16.64 30.58 -8.91
N SER A 586 -16.87 31.83 -9.23
CA SER A 586 -16.05 32.94 -8.79
C SER A 586 -16.80 33.77 -7.77
N ASP A 587 -16.05 34.42 -6.89
CA ASP A 587 -16.59 35.44 -6.00
C ASP A 587 -16.94 36.74 -6.76
N LYS A 588 -16.64 37.89 -6.23
CA LYS A 588 -17.04 39.20 -6.79
C LYS A 588 -16.44 39.58 -8.15
N LYS A 589 -15.38 38.88 -8.59
CA LYS A 589 -14.69 39.13 -9.87
C LYS A 589 -14.66 37.85 -10.69
N SER A 590 -13.81 37.78 -11.70
CA SER A 590 -13.80 36.64 -12.61
C SER A 590 -12.46 35.96 -12.71
N PHE A 591 -12.45 34.77 -13.26
CA PHE A 591 -11.29 34.08 -13.78
C PHE A 591 -11.60 33.43 -15.14
N ILE A 592 -10.58 33.01 -15.85
CA ILE A 592 -10.70 32.42 -17.19
C ILE A 592 -10.12 31.03 -17.15
N VAL A 593 -10.92 30.05 -17.53
CA VAL A 593 -10.42 28.72 -17.85
C VAL A 593 -9.91 28.78 -19.29
N LYS A 594 -8.58 28.78 -19.47
CA LYS A 594 -7.92 28.93 -20.78
C LYS A 594 -7.91 27.65 -21.55
N SER A 595 -7.77 26.52 -20.85
CA SER A 595 -7.75 25.18 -21.40
C SER A 595 -8.40 24.23 -20.42
N LEU A 596 -9.27 23.38 -20.89
CA LEU A 596 -9.82 22.26 -20.13
C LEU A 596 -9.87 21.04 -21.04
N LYS A 597 -9.05 20.04 -20.71
CA LYS A 597 -8.98 18.77 -21.43
C LYS A 597 -9.39 17.66 -20.47
N ILE A 598 -10.21 16.75 -20.94
CA ILE A 598 -10.67 15.61 -20.18
C ILE A 598 -10.27 14.36 -20.94
N TYR A 599 -9.58 13.44 -20.28
CA TYR A 599 -9.17 12.18 -20.87
C TYR A 599 -9.84 11.05 -20.11
N ARG A 600 -10.58 10.17 -20.79
CA ARG A 600 -11.01 8.91 -20.19
C ARG A 600 -9.82 7.98 -20.05
N LEU A 601 -9.70 7.33 -18.91
CA LEU A 601 -8.63 6.36 -18.62
C LEU A 601 -9.19 4.93 -18.59
N LYS A 602 -8.38 3.97 -19.02
CA LYS A 602 -8.67 2.54 -18.98
C LYS A 602 -7.46 1.74 -18.53
#